data_c439a775fed496d18f01b99805d010fe
#
_entry.id   c439a775fed496d18f01b99805d010fe
#
_cell.length_a   1.000
_cell.length_b   1.000
_cell.length_c   1.000
_cell.angle_alpha   90.00
_cell.angle_beta   90.00
_cell.angle_gamma   90.00
#
_symmetry.space_group_name_H-M   'P 1'
#
loop_
_entity.id
_entity.type
_entity.pdbx_description
1 polymer ?
#
loop_
_entity_poly.entity_id
_entity_poly.type
_entity_poly.pdbx_seq_one_letter_code
_entity_poly.pdbx_strand_id
1 'polypeptide(L)'
;MKVRLLGCGTSTGVPRVGNDWGLCDPAEPKNRRSRVSILVENSAGARLLVDTSPDLRNQLLDGGIDRIDAVFWTHDHADHVHGIDDLRVLRYGRAAPIPGYAADETARRLRLRFGYAFAGHDDYPTILSLEPLEPLRMCEIGRAHV
;
A
#
# COMPACT_ATOMS: atom_id res chain seq x y z
N MET A 1 19.44 0.74 -2.41
CA MET A 1 18.04 0.31 -2.19
C MET A 1 17.84 0.10 -0.71
N LYS A 2 16.75 0.64 -0.15
CA LYS A 2 16.32 0.43 1.25
C LYS A 2 14.96 -0.25 1.24
N VAL A 3 14.74 -1.16 2.18
CA VAL A 3 13.43 -1.78 2.43
C VAL A 3 13.05 -1.48 3.86
N ARG A 4 11.85 -0.93 4.07
CA ARG A 4 11.28 -0.67 5.39
C ARG A 4 10.04 -1.52 5.58
N LEU A 5 10.03 -2.33 6.62
CA LEU A 5 8.83 -3.04 7.06
C LEU A 5 7.92 -2.03 7.77
N LEU A 6 6.74 -1.77 7.22
CA LEU A 6 5.74 -0.90 7.82
C LEU A 6 4.83 -1.69 8.75
N GLY A 7 4.57 -2.93 8.41
CA GLY A 7 3.87 -3.89 9.23
C GLY A 7 4.26 -5.32 8.87
N CYS A 8 4.26 -6.21 9.85
CA CYS A 8 4.62 -7.63 9.69
C CYS A 8 3.74 -8.56 10.53
N GLY A 9 2.58 -8.08 10.95
CA GLY A 9 1.58 -8.90 11.65
C GLY A 9 0.84 -9.83 10.68
N THR A 10 0.06 -10.73 11.26
CA THR A 10 -0.85 -11.60 10.52
C THR A 10 -2.00 -10.81 9.89
N SER A 11 -2.87 -11.46 9.12
CA SER A 11 -4.06 -10.84 8.50
C SER A 11 -4.99 -10.14 9.52
N THR A 12 -4.95 -10.54 10.78
CA THR A 12 -5.72 -9.94 11.87
C THR A 12 -4.93 -8.96 12.73
N GLY A 13 -3.63 -8.83 12.50
CA GLY A 13 -2.70 -8.08 13.36
C GLY A 13 -2.37 -8.81 14.67
N VAL A 14 -1.53 -8.19 15.50
CA VAL A 14 -1.23 -8.65 16.87
C VAL A 14 -1.32 -7.42 17.78
N PRO A 15 -2.15 -7.43 18.84
CA PRO A 15 -3.17 -8.42 19.14
C PRO A 15 -4.32 -8.40 18.12
N ARG A 16 -5.07 -9.49 18.06
CA ARG A 16 -6.35 -9.53 17.36
C ARG A 16 -7.40 -8.71 18.11
N VAL A 17 -8.48 -8.35 17.42
CA VAL A 17 -9.65 -7.70 18.05
C VAL A 17 -10.09 -8.52 19.26
N GLY A 18 -10.42 -7.84 20.37
CA GLY A 18 -10.67 -8.47 21.64
C GLY A 18 -9.44 -8.60 22.53
N ASN A 19 -8.33 -7.97 22.15
CA ASN A 19 -7.05 -8.00 22.88
C ASN A 19 -6.46 -9.42 22.99
N ASP A 20 -6.66 -10.23 21.95
CA ASP A 20 -6.14 -11.59 21.88
C ASP A 20 -4.72 -11.59 21.32
N TRP A 21 -3.77 -11.91 22.15
CA TRP A 21 -2.35 -11.95 21.85
C TRP A 21 -1.85 -13.32 21.37
N GLY A 22 -2.71 -14.37 21.45
CA GLY A 22 -2.30 -15.74 21.18
C GLY A 22 -1.14 -16.16 22.08
N LEU A 23 -0.03 -16.54 21.48
CA LEU A 23 1.20 -16.93 22.23
C LEU A 23 2.18 -15.76 22.45
N CYS A 24 1.83 -14.54 22.03
CA CYS A 24 2.72 -13.39 22.18
C CYS A 24 2.58 -12.80 23.60
N ASP A 25 3.70 -12.44 24.20
CA ASP A 25 3.71 -11.73 25.49
C ASP A 25 3.14 -10.31 25.31
N PRO A 26 2.03 -9.94 25.98
CA PRO A 26 1.46 -8.61 25.91
C PRO A 26 2.30 -7.53 26.57
N ALA A 27 3.24 -7.90 27.44
CA ALA A 27 4.15 -6.96 28.11
C ALA A 27 5.31 -6.52 27.22
N GLU A 28 5.60 -7.25 26.12
CA GLU A 28 6.63 -6.85 25.16
C GLU A 28 6.01 -5.96 24.04
N PRO A 29 6.28 -4.62 24.04
CA PRO A 29 5.66 -3.70 23.09
C PRO A 29 5.90 -4.06 21.62
N LYS A 30 7.03 -4.69 21.31
CA LYS A 30 7.39 -5.11 19.95
C LYS A 30 6.51 -6.23 19.40
N ASN A 31 5.76 -6.90 20.26
CA ASN A 31 4.78 -7.91 19.84
C ASN A 31 3.51 -7.29 19.24
N ARG A 32 3.26 -6.00 19.48
CA ARG A 32 2.19 -5.28 18.78
C ARG A 32 2.60 -5.04 17.33
N ARG A 33 1.91 -5.69 16.39
CA ARG A 33 2.26 -5.68 14.97
C ARG A 33 1.04 -5.38 14.12
N SER A 34 1.13 -4.32 13.33
CA SER A 34 0.16 -3.99 12.29
C SER A 34 0.25 -4.98 11.12
N ARG A 35 -0.81 -5.05 10.32
CA ARG A 35 -0.90 -5.92 9.14
C ARG A 35 0.15 -5.55 8.10
N VAL A 36 0.44 -6.48 7.20
CA VAL A 36 1.60 -6.40 6.33
C VAL A 36 1.56 -5.20 5.37
N SER A 37 2.68 -4.51 5.28
CA SER A 37 3.03 -3.58 4.21
C SER A 37 4.53 -3.31 4.25
N ILE A 38 5.15 -3.03 3.11
CA ILE A 38 6.54 -2.62 3.03
C ILE A 38 6.71 -1.41 2.11
N LEU A 39 7.73 -0.61 2.39
CA LEU A 39 8.19 0.46 1.51
C LEU A 39 9.58 0.12 0.98
N VAL A 40 9.72 0.15 -0.33
CA VAL A 40 11.01 0.01 -1.02
C VAL A 40 11.41 1.38 -1.56
N GLU A 41 12.62 1.83 -1.22
CA GLU A 41 13.19 3.09 -1.70
C GLU A 41 14.50 2.82 -2.45
N ASN A 42 14.61 3.33 -3.68
CA ASN A 42 15.84 3.21 -4.45
C ASN A 42 16.85 4.34 -4.10
N SER A 43 18.04 4.31 -4.71
CA SER A 43 19.09 5.32 -4.49
C SER A 43 18.73 6.72 -4.99
N ALA A 44 17.80 6.84 -5.93
CA ALA A 44 17.28 8.10 -6.45
C ALA A 44 16.10 8.64 -5.61
N GLY A 45 15.70 7.95 -4.53
CA GLY A 45 14.61 8.35 -3.66
C GLY A 45 13.22 7.99 -4.18
N ALA A 46 13.08 7.22 -5.25
CA ALA A 46 11.78 6.71 -5.69
C ALA A 46 11.26 5.65 -4.71
N ARG A 47 9.97 5.72 -4.38
CA ARG A 47 9.31 4.96 -3.32
C ARG A 47 8.19 4.07 -3.87
N LEU A 48 8.35 2.77 -3.75
CA LEU A 48 7.34 1.77 -4.06
C LEU A 48 6.73 1.26 -2.75
N LEU A 49 5.42 1.43 -2.61
CA LEU A 49 4.65 0.78 -1.56
C LEU A 49 4.21 -0.60 -2.04
N VAL A 50 4.40 -1.62 -1.24
CA VAL A 50 3.86 -2.97 -1.50
C VAL A 50 2.78 -3.25 -0.49
N ASP A 51 1.59 -3.47 -0.99
CA ASP A 51 0.32 -3.65 -0.29
C ASP A 51 -0.12 -2.43 0.54
N THR A 52 -1.41 -2.20 0.56
CA THR A 52 -2.10 -1.15 1.31
C THR A 52 -2.91 -1.76 2.43
N SER A 53 -2.24 -2.10 3.53
CA SER A 53 -2.94 -2.71 4.67
C SER A 53 -3.99 -1.77 5.26
N PRO A 54 -5.00 -2.27 5.97
CA PRO A 54 -5.96 -1.42 6.70
C PRO A 54 -5.31 -0.53 7.77
N ASP A 55 -4.05 -0.78 8.12
CA ASP A 55 -3.26 0.03 9.06
C ASP A 55 -2.41 1.11 8.36
N LEU A 56 -2.56 1.26 7.04
CA LEU A 56 -1.67 2.06 6.19
C LEU A 56 -1.50 3.50 6.69
N ARG A 57 -2.59 4.15 7.08
CA ARG A 57 -2.53 5.52 7.61
C ARG A 57 -1.53 5.65 8.76
N ASN A 58 -1.63 4.79 9.75
CA ASN A 58 -0.73 4.83 10.91
C ASN A 58 0.71 4.47 10.50
N GLN A 59 0.86 3.47 9.62
CA GLN A 59 2.17 3.05 9.11
C GLN A 59 2.89 4.19 8.37
N LEU A 60 2.18 4.98 7.57
CA LEU A 60 2.74 6.13 6.87
C LEU A 60 3.10 7.26 7.83
N LEU A 61 2.24 7.56 8.81
CA LEU A 61 2.48 8.59 9.83
C LEU A 61 3.69 8.24 10.71
N ASP A 62 3.73 7.01 11.23
CA ASP A 62 4.83 6.53 12.08
C ASP A 62 6.15 6.45 11.32
N GLY A 63 6.07 6.17 10.03
CA GLY A 63 7.20 6.13 9.10
C GLY A 63 7.70 7.49 8.63
N GLY A 64 6.95 8.58 8.86
CA GLY A 64 7.21 9.90 8.28
C GLY A 64 7.18 9.87 6.75
N ILE A 65 6.25 9.08 6.17
CA ILE A 65 6.15 8.87 4.72
C ILE A 65 5.06 9.81 4.18
N ASP A 66 5.48 10.78 3.41
CA ASP A 66 4.65 11.83 2.81
C ASP A 66 4.47 11.69 1.29
N ARG A 67 5.17 10.73 0.67
CA ARG A 67 5.15 10.50 -0.77
C ARG A 67 5.35 9.04 -1.12
N ILE A 68 4.55 8.56 -2.07
CA ILE A 68 4.67 7.25 -2.72
C ILE A 68 4.67 7.48 -4.24
N ASP A 69 5.61 6.90 -4.96
CA ASP A 69 5.71 7.07 -6.41
C ASP A 69 4.95 5.99 -7.17
N ALA A 70 4.81 4.80 -6.59
CA ALA A 70 4.01 3.70 -7.13
C ALA A 70 3.54 2.76 -6.02
N VAL A 71 2.51 1.98 -6.32
CA VAL A 71 1.99 0.92 -5.45
C VAL A 71 1.99 -0.41 -6.20
N PHE A 72 2.37 -1.47 -5.53
CA PHE A 72 2.22 -2.84 -6.01
C PHE A 72 1.36 -3.64 -5.04
N TRP A 73 0.35 -4.35 -5.55
CA TRP A 73 -0.46 -5.27 -4.76
C TRP A 73 -0.11 -6.71 -5.09
N THR A 74 0.26 -7.46 -4.05
CA THR A 74 0.61 -8.87 -4.17
C THR A 74 -0.62 -9.71 -4.49
N HIS A 75 -1.73 -9.44 -3.80
CA HIS A 75 -3.03 -10.09 -4.01
C HIS A 75 -4.17 -9.25 -3.38
N ASP A 76 -5.41 -9.70 -3.53
CA ASP A 76 -6.61 -8.93 -3.23
C ASP A 76 -7.26 -9.20 -1.86
N HIS A 77 -6.57 -9.83 -0.93
CA HIS A 77 -7.10 -10.02 0.42
C HIS A 77 -7.23 -8.70 1.19
N ALA A 78 -8.17 -8.65 2.10
CA ALA A 78 -8.56 -7.44 2.84
C ALA A 78 -7.38 -6.80 3.59
N ASP A 79 -6.55 -7.61 4.22
CA ASP A 79 -5.37 -7.18 4.97
C ASP A 79 -4.26 -6.59 4.09
N HIS A 80 -4.33 -6.78 2.77
CA HIS A 80 -3.40 -6.23 1.78
C HIS A 80 -3.95 -5.03 1.01
N VAL A 81 -5.27 -4.79 1.01
CA VAL A 81 -5.87 -3.82 0.08
C VAL A 81 -6.78 -2.77 0.73
N HIS A 82 -7.28 -2.97 1.95
CA HIS A 82 -8.32 -2.09 2.51
C HIS A 82 -7.84 -0.71 2.97
N GLY A 83 -6.54 -0.44 2.97
CA GLY A 83 -5.98 0.92 3.17
C GLY A 83 -5.83 1.72 1.87
N ILE A 84 -6.39 1.26 0.76
CA ILE A 84 -6.24 1.91 -0.55
C ILE A 84 -6.71 3.38 -0.57
N ASP A 85 -7.72 3.73 0.22
CA ASP A 85 -8.25 5.08 0.29
C ASP A 85 -7.29 6.08 0.97
N ASP A 86 -6.41 5.61 1.84
CA ASP A 86 -5.40 6.47 2.50
C ASP A 86 -4.41 7.09 1.48
N LEU A 87 -4.27 6.49 0.30
CA LEU A 87 -3.46 7.01 -0.79
C LEU A 87 -4.04 8.32 -1.39
N ARG A 88 -5.32 8.61 -1.16
CA ARG A 88 -5.98 9.82 -1.65
C ARG A 88 -5.24 11.09 -1.22
N VAL A 89 -4.82 11.16 0.03
CA VAL A 89 -4.10 12.33 0.54
C VAL A 89 -2.75 12.51 -0.17
N LEU A 90 -2.08 11.43 -0.52
CA LEU A 90 -0.81 11.44 -1.24
C LEU A 90 -0.98 11.80 -2.73
N ARG A 91 -2.22 11.74 -3.26
CA ARG A 91 -2.56 12.17 -4.62
C ARG A 91 -2.66 13.70 -4.73
N TYR A 92 -2.96 14.41 -3.65
CA TYR A 92 -3.13 15.86 -3.68
C TYR A 92 -1.86 16.56 -4.15
N GLY A 93 -2.03 17.54 -5.06
CA GLY A 93 -0.92 18.28 -5.65
C GLY A 93 -0.12 17.55 -6.74
N ARG A 94 -0.48 16.30 -7.07
CA ARG A 94 0.15 15.58 -8.19
C ARG A 94 -0.62 15.85 -9.48
N ALA A 95 0.10 15.99 -10.60
CA ALA A 95 -0.50 16.18 -11.92
C ALA A 95 -1.24 14.91 -12.42
N ALA A 96 -0.76 13.71 -12.02
CA ALA A 96 -1.30 12.43 -12.47
C ALA A 96 -1.62 11.49 -11.28
N PRO A 97 -2.53 10.51 -11.46
CA PRO A 97 -2.79 9.46 -10.50
C PRO A 97 -1.50 8.73 -10.09
N ILE A 98 -1.49 8.13 -8.90
CA ILE A 98 -0.38 7.30 -8.44
C ILE A 98 -0.42 5.99 -9.24
N PRO A 99 0.67 5.58 -9.92
CA PRO A 99 0.73 4.31 -10.62
C PRO A 99 0.54 3.13 -9.67
N GLY A 100 -0.34 2.21 -10.04
CA GLY A 100 -0.59 0.98 -9.32
C GLY A 100 -0.35 -0.23 -10.21
N TYR A 101 0.19 -1.29 -9.66
CA TYR A 101 0.55 -2.51 -10.36
C TYR A 101 0.05 -3.74 -9.62
N ALA A 102 -0.46 -4.71 -10.34
CA ALA A 102 -0.89 -6.00 -9.80
C ALA A 102 -0.95 -7.05 -10.91
N ALA A 103 -0.97 -8.33 -10.56
CA ALA A 103 -1.32 -9.37 -11.52
C ALA A 103 -2.74 -9.15 -12.06
N ASP A 104 -3.02 -9.58 -13.28
CA ASP A 104 -4.26 -9.29 -14.02
C ASP A 104 -5.53 -9.59 -13.20
N GLU A 105 -5.61 -10.77 -12.60
CA GLU A 105 -6.77 -11.16 -11.77
C GLU A 105 -6.90 -10.27 -10.52
N THR A 106 -5.80 -9.93 -9.88
CA THR A 106 -5.78 -8.99 -8.74
C THR A 106 -6.25 -7.61 -9.18
N ALA A 107 -5.73 -7.10 -10.30
CA ALA A 107 -6.14 -5.82 -10.87
C ALA A 107 -7.63 -5.77 -11.18
N ARG A 108 -8.19 -6.84 -11.79
CA ARG A 108 -9.62 -6.95 -12.06
C ARG A 108 -10.46 -6.88 -10.78
N ARG A 109 -10.06 -7.60 -9.72
CA ARG A 109 -10.77 -7.59 -8.42
C ARG A 109 -10.66 -6.27 -7.70
N LEU A 110 -9.51 -5.60 -7.75
CA LEU A 110 -9.33 -4.26 -7.19
C LEU A 110 -10.26 -3.25 -7.86
N ARG A 111 -10.37 -3.26 -9.19
CA ARG A 111 -11.31 -2.38 -9.92
C ARG A 111 -12.77 -2.64 -9.53
N LEU A 112 -13.16 -3.89 -9.32
CA LEU A 112 -14.51 -4.22 -8.89
C LEU A 112 -14.83 -3.72 -7.48
N ARG A 113 -13.88 -3.82 -6.55
CA ARG A 113 -14.08 -3.42 -5.14
C ARG A 113 -13.90 -1.94 -4.90
N PHE A 114 -12.92 -1.33 -5.55
CA PHE A 114 -12.48 0.04 -5.30
C PHE A 114 -12.56 0.90 -6.57
N GLY A 115 -13.60 0.69 -7.38
CA GLY A 115 -13.78 1.38 -8.66
C GLY A 115 -13.62 2.90 -8.57
N TYR A 116 -14.11 3.51 -7.49
CA TYR A 116 -13.98 4.95 -7.24
C TYR A 116 -12.53 5.44 -7.21
N ALA A 117 -11.61 4.62 -6.71
CA ALA A 117 -10.20 4.98 -6.60
C ALA A 117 -9.49 5.02 -7.97
N PHE A 118 -9.99 4.22 -8.93
CA PHE A 118 -9.38 4.04 -10.26
C PHE A 118 -10.09 4.82 -11.37
N ALA A 119 -11.38 5.07 -11.23
CA ALA A 119 -12.16 5.79 -12.25
C ALA A 119 -12.41 7.27 -11.90
N GLY A 120 -12.33 7.61 -10.62
CA GLY A 120 -12.84 8.88 -10.12
C GLY A 120 -14.38 8.94 -10.20
N HIS A 121 -14.97 9.99 -9.71
CA HIS A 121 -16.40 10.22 -9.79
C HIS A 121 -16.68 11.71 -9.52
N ASP A 122 -17.42 12.41 -10.41
CA ASP A 122 -17.78 13.83 -10.30
C ASP A 122 -16.61 14.69 -9.77
N ASP A 123 -16.74 15.23 -8.55
CA ASP A 123 -15.70 16.05 -7.89
C ASP A 123 -14.60 15.21 -7.20
N TYR A 124 -14.64 13.90 -7.34
CA TYR A 124 -13.66 12.98 -6.72
C TYR A 124 -12.62 12.54 -7.74
N PRO A 125 -11.38 13.10 -7.69
CA PRO A 125 -10.38 12.79 -8.71
C PRO A 125 -9.90 11.35 -8.60
N THR A 126 -9.54 10.75 -9.74
CA THR A 126 -8.85 9.46 -9.80
C THR A 126 -7.62 9.46 -8.88
N ILE A 127 -7.57 8.55 -7.92
CA ILE A 127 -6.45 8.42 -6.99
C ILE A 127 -5.30 7.67 -7.65
N LEU A 128 -5.63 6.58 -8.32
CA LEU A 128 -4.70 5.56 -8.82
C LEU A 128 -4.95 5.27 -10.29
N SER A 129 -3.89 5.09 -11.06
CA SER A 129 -3.97 4.26 -12.28
C SER A 129 -3.65 2.81 -11.89
N LEU A 130 -4.14 1.84 -12.64
CA LEU A 130 -3.87 0.43 -12.36
C LEU A 130 -3.51 -0.29 -13.65
N GLU A 131 -2.29 -0.79 -13.69
CA GLU A 131 -1.75 -1.54 -14.82
C GLU A 131 -1.56 -3.00 -14.43
N PRO A 132 -2.13 -3.96 -15.19
CA PRO A 132 -1.80 -5.35 -15.02
C PRO A 132 -0.33 -5.61 -15.34
N LEU A 133 0.34 -6.38 -14.48
CA LEU A 133 1.70 -6.83 -14.74
C LEU A 133 1.69 -8.17 -15.47
N GLU A 134 2.36 -8.21 -16.60
CA GLU A 134 2.69 -9.45 -17.28
C GLU A 134 3.95 -10.07 -16.66
N PRO A 135 4.03 -11.39 -16.54
CA PRO A 135 5.24 -12.08 -16.09
C PRO A 135 6.48 -11.64 -16.88
N LEU A 136 7.58 -11.41 -16.20
CA LEU A 136 8.86 -11.00 -16.76
C LEU A 136 8.89 -9.62 -17.46
N ARG A 137 7.83 -8.84 -17.39
CA ARG A 137 7.83 -7.45 -17.87
C ARG A 137 8.56 -6.54 -16.89
N MET A 138 9.51 -5.77 -17.40
CA MET A 138 10.11 -4.69 -16.62
C MET A 138 9.17 -3.49 -16.54
N CYS A 139 8.98 -2.95 -15.34
CA CYS A 139 8.25 -1.70 -15.10
C CYS A 139 9.21 -0.66 -14.55
N GLU A 140 9.21 0.54 -15.15
CA GLU A 140 9.97 1.67 -14.65
C GLU A 140 9.12 2.43 -13.64
N ILE A 141 9.60 2.52 -12.39
CA ILE A 141 8.92 3.20 -11.30
C ILE A 141 9.71 4.45 -10.92
N GLY A 142 9.06 5.59 -11.06
CA GLY A 142 9.63 6.89 -10.73
C GLY A 142 10.67 7.34 -11.76
N ARG A 143 10.44 8.49 -12.39
CA ARG A 143 11.47 9.17 -13.17
C ARG A 143 12.30 10.02 -12.23
N ALA A 144 13.58 9.71 -12.10
CA ALA A 144 14.54 10.70 -11.63
C ALA A 144 14.55 11.83 -12.66
N HIS A 145 13.99 12.99 -12.33
CA HIS A 145 14.28 14.20 -13.07
C HIS A 145 15.74 14.57 -12.77
N VAL A 146 16.60 14.38 -13.75
CA VAL A 146 17.95 14.93 -13.77
C VAL A 146 17.83 16.40 -14.15
#